data_ee904fed358e16206d6a9b4ddcfc3cae
#
_entry.id   ee904fed358e16206d6a9b4ddcfc3cae
#
_cell.length_a   1.000
_cell.length_b   1.000
_cell.length_c   1.000
_cell.angle_alpha   90.00
_cell.angle_beta   90.00
_cell.angle_gamma   90.00
#
_symmetry.space_group_name_H-M   'P 1'
#
loop_
_entity.id
_entity.type
_entity.pdbx_description
1 polymer ?
#
loop_
_entity_poly.entity_id
_entity_poly.type
_entity_poly.pdbx_seq_one_letter_code
_entity_poly.pdbx_strand_id
1 'polypeptide(L)'
;MLCVCGCRDGRLGYVRGQVVLNGKPLPDAMVEFQSSAGRVAYGRTNREGRFELKATVNEAGLEPGKYTVRISTDWYDTSPDGAPIHVPERVPARYHEQTELQRDVLPGTQTIDFALVGE
;
A
#
# COMPACT_ATOMS: atom_id res chain seq x y z
N MET A 1 10.21 31.22 6.24
CA MET A 1 10.17 30.66 5.88
C MET A 1 10.24 29.94 5.50
N LEU A 2 10.42 29.43 5.46
CA LEU A 2 10.52 28.75 4.95
C LEU A 2 10.24 27.80 4.93
N CYS A 3 9.92 27.75 5.50
CA CYS A 3 9.47 26.69 5.67
C CYS A 3 9.07 25.82 4.79
N VAL A 4 8.37 26.05 4.21
CA VAL A 4 8.38 25.41 2.99
C VAL A 4 9.65 24.71 2.75
N CYS A 5 10.67 25.29 3.17
CA CYS A 5 11.97 24.69 3.01
C CYS A 5 12.08 23.37 3.71
N GLY A 6 11.38 23.21 4.80
CA GLY A 6 11.40 21.94 5.49
C GLY A 6 10.99 20.79 4.62
N CYS A 7 10.07 21.04 3.72
CA CYS A 7 9.62 19.99 2.84
C CYS A 7 10.68 19.61 1.82
N ARG A 8 11.66 20.46 1.66
CA ARG A 8 12.68 20.25 0.67
C ARG A 8 13.96 19.68 1.22
N ASP A 9 14.02 19.45 2.50
CA ASP A 9 15.24 18.92 3.10
C ASP A 9 15.36 17.42 2.91
N GLY A 10 14.51 16.83 2.09
CA GLY A 10 14.62 15.42 1.75
C GLY A 10 13.96 14.49 2.73
N ARG A 11 13.16 15.01 3.63
CA ARG A 11 12.46 14.14 4.57
C ARG A 11 11.45 13.30 3.84
N LEU A 12 11.45 12.01 4.17
CA LEU A 12 10.56 11.04 3.56
C LEU A 12 9.39 10.73 4.47
N GLY A 13 8.33 10.20 3.88
CA GLY A 13 7.21 9.68 4.63
C GLY A 13 7.35 8.19 4.83
N TYR A 14 6.91 7.71 5.98
CA TYR A 14 6.93 6.29 6.31
C TYR A 14 5.51 5.88 6.63
N VAL A 15 4.95 4.99 5.80
CA VAL A 15 3.54 4.66 5.85
C VAL A 15 3.36 3.23 6.31
N ARG A 16 2.50 3.05 7.30
CA ARG A 16 2.03 1.75 7.74
C ARG A 16 0.56 1.85 8.05
N GLY A 17 -0.10 0.72 8.19
CA GLY A 17 -1.52 0.75 8.47
C GLY A 17 -2.10 -0.63 8.50
N GLN A 18 -3.42 -0.69 8.44
CA GLN A 18 -4.16 -1.94 8.48
C GLN A 18 -5.25 -1.90 7.42
N VAL A 19 -5.45 -3.03 6.75
CA VAL A 19 -6.52 -3.20 5.78
C VAL A 19 -7.53 -4.18 6.36
N VAL A 20 -8.79 -3.77 6.38
CA VAL A 20 -9.89 -4.65 6.76
C VAL A 20 -10.87 -4.73 5.59
N LEU A 21 -11.52 -5.87 5.45
CA LEU A 21 -12.55 -6.08 4.44
C LEU A 21 -13.79 -6.58 5.17
N ASN A 22 -14.87 -5.80 5.07
CA ASN A 22 -16.12 -6.10 5.78
C ASN A 22 -15.89 -6.26 7.28
N GLY A 23 -15.02 -5.41 7.83
CA GLY A 23 -14.76 -5.40 9.27
C GLY A 23 -13.77 -6.42 9.78
N LYS A 24 -13.19 -7.23 8.88
CA LYS A 24 -12.22 -8.25 9.27
C LYS A 24 -10.86 -7.96 8.66
N PRO A 25 -9.78 -8.24 9.39
CA PRO A 25 -8.44 -8.05 8.82
C PRO A 25 -8.29 -8.81 7.51
N LEU A 26 -7.64 -8.18 6.54
CA LEU A 26 -7.42 -8.79 5.22
C LEU A 26 -5.95 -9.20 5.10
N PRO A 27 -5.64 -10.49 5.27
CA PRO A 27 -4.25 -10.94 5.14
C PRO A 27 -3.87 -11.14 3.69
N ASP A 28 -2.57 -11.13 3.44
CA ASP A 28 -1.99 -11.45 2.13
C ASP A 28 -2.51 -10.57 1.02
N ALA A 29 -2.77 -9.31 1.33
CA ALA A 29 -3.16 -8.33 0.33
C ALA A 29 -1.94 -7.47 -0.02
N MET A 30 -1.84 -7.12 -1.29
CA MET A 30 -0.81 -6.20 -1.75
C MET A 30 -1.39 -4.80 -1.75
N VAL A 31 -0.73 -3.90 -1.05
CA VAL A 31 -1.10 -2.48 -1.02
C VAL A 31 -0.08 -1.75 -1.87
N GLU A 32 -0.54 -1.06 -2.89
CA GLU A 32 0.33 -0.35 -3.82
C GLU A 32 0.00 1.14 -3.78
N PHE A 33 1.02 1.96 -3.57
CA PHE A 33 0.91 3.41 -3.66
C PHE A 33 1.69 3.86 -4.88
N GLN A 34 1.03 4.55 -5.81
CA GLN A 34 1.68 5.04 -7.02
C GLN A 34 1.52 6.54 -7.15
N SER A 35 2.64 7.25 -7.27
CA SER A 35 2.61 8.69 -7.44
C SER A 35 2.32 9.06 -8.89
N SER A 36 1.98 10.35 -9.11
CA SER A 36 1.76 10.83 -10.47
C SER A 36 3.05 10.82 -11.30
N ALA A 37 4.19 10.77 -10.64
CA ALA A 37 5.47 10.66 -11.34
C ALA A 37 5.83 9.22 -11.67
N GLY A 38 4.97 8.26 -11.31
CA GLY A 38 5.21 6.86 -11.63
C GLY A 38 5.97 6.09 -10.58
N ARG A 39 6.30 6.71 -9.46
CA ARG A 39 6.98 6.00 -8.37
C ARG A 39 5.99 5.11 -7.64
N VAL A 40 6.43 3.93 -7.28
CA VAL A 40 5.57 2.92 -6.68
C VAL A 40 6.19 2.41 -5.39
N ALA A 41 5.34 2.25 -4.37
CA ALA A 41 5.73 1.61 -3.13
C ALA A 41 4.73 0.53 -2.81
N TYR A 42 5.19 -0.56 -2.21
CA TYR A 42 4.36 -1.72 -1.94
C TYR A 42 4.43 -2.13 -0.49
N GLY A 43 3.36 -2.73 -0.01
CA GLY A 43 3.33 -3.41 1.26
C GLY A 43 2.40 -4.60 1.18
N ARG A 44 2.75 -5.69 1.86
CA ARG A 44 1.91 -6.87 1.90
C ARG A 44 1.38 -7.03 3.31
N THR A 45 0.08 -7.27 3.44
CA THR A 45 -0.53 -7.39 4.75
C THR A 45 -0.19 -8.72 5.39
N ASN A 46 -0.05 -8.70 6.72
CA ASN A 46 0.16 -9.90 7.51
C ASN A 46 -1.19 -10.47 7.96
N ARG A 47 -1.16 -11.42 8.88
CA ARG A 47 -2.39 -12.07 9.35
C ARG A 47 -3.38 -11.10 9.96
N GLU A 48 -2.89 -10.01 10.55
CA GLU A 48 -3.74 -9.00 11.14
C GLU A 48 -4.14 -7.91 10.15
N GLY A 49 -3.80 -8.09 8.87
CA GLY A 49 -4.09 -7.09 7.87
C GLY A 49 -3.17 -5.89 7.89
N ARG A 50 -2.08 -5.96 8.63
CA ARG A 50 -1.17 -4.82 8.77
C ARG A 50 -0.11 -4.85 7.70
N PHE A 51 0.24 -3.67 7.22
CA PHE A 51 1.23 -3.51 6.17
C PHE A 51 2.18 -2.37 6.51
N GLU A 52 3.32 -2.39 5.84
CA GLU A 52 4.28 -1.30 5.88
C GLU A 52 4.78 -1.13 4.46
N LEU A 53 4.73 0.10 3.95
CA LEU A 53 5.13 0.37 2.58
C LEU A 53 6.65 0.47 2.46
N LYS A 54 7.16 0.00 1.34
CA LYS A 54 8.57 0.11 1.00
C LYS A 54 8.70 0.53 -0.45
N ALA A 55 9.54 1.53 -0.69
CA ALA A 55 9.80 1.98 -2.04
C ALA A 55 10.71 1.01 -2.78
N THR A 56 11.65 0.40 -2.05
CA THR A 56 12.51 -0.66 -2.58
C THR A 56 12.71 -1.71 -1.50
N VAL A 57 13.42 -2.77 -1.83
CA VAL A 57 13.73 -3.83 -0.87
C VAL A 57 14.39 -3.27 0.39
N ASN A 58 15.20 -2.23 0.22
CA ASN A 58 16.00 -1.70 1.32
C ASN A 58 15.51 -0.34 1.83
N GLU A 59 14.48 0.24 1.25
CA GLU A 59 14.08 1.60 1.58
C GLU A 59 12.58 1.67 1.84
N ALA A 60 12.22 2.06 3.05
CA ALA A 60 10.84 2.22 3.44
C ALA A 60 10.28 3.62 3.15
N GLY A 61 11.14 4.61 2.95
CA GLY A 61 10.69 5.99 2.81
C GLY A 61 10.08 6.29 1.46
N LEU A 62 9.00 7.07 1.46
CA LEU A 62 8.32 7.54 0.26
C LEU A 62 8.47 9.04 0.15
N GLU A 63 8.54 9.54 -1.08
CA GLU A 63 8.49 10.99 -1.27
C GLU A 63 7.10 11.49 -0.89
N PRO A 64 7.01 12.59 -0.14
CA PRO A 64 5.70 13.16 0.18
C PRO A 64 4.95 13.58 -1.08
N GLY A 65 3.65 13.45 -1.04
CA GLY A 65 2.80 13.84 -2.17
C GLY A 65 1.57 12.97 -2.25
N LYS A 66 0.85 13.12 -3.34
CA LYS A 66 -0.39 12.40 -3.54
C LYS A 66 -0.13 11.08 -4.26
N TYR A 67 -0.75 10.03 -3.77
CA TYR A 67 -0.59 8.70 -4.31
C TYR A 67 -1.95 8.08 -4.63
N THR A 68 -2.00 7.34 -5.73
CA THR A 68 -3.14 6.49 -6.04
C THR A 68 -2.88 5.14 -5.40
N VAL A 69 -3.90 4.60 -4.73
CA VAL A 69 -3.74 3.37 -3.94
C VAL A 69 -4.50 2.24 -4.60
N ARG A 70 -3.84 1.10 -4.73
CA ARG A 70 -4.49 -0.14 -5.19
C ARG A 70 -4.28 -1.22 -4.15
N ILE A 71 -5.33 -1.97 -3.89
CA ILE A 71 -5.29 -3.07 -2.93
C ILE A 71 -5.83 -4.30 -3.63
N SER A 72 -5.04 -5.36 -3.66
CA SER A 72 -5.37 -6.56 -4.41
C SER A 72 -4.85 -7.79 -3.70
N THR A 73 -5.58 -8.90 -3.83
CA THR A 73 -5.12 -10.19 -3.35
C THR A 73 -4.82 -11.15 -4.50
N ASP A 74 -4.89 -10.69 -5.73
CA ASP A 74 -4.63 -11.50 -6.91
C ASP A 74 -3.13 -11.48 -7.21
N TRP A 75 -2.44 -12.52 -6.81
CA TRP A 75 -0.99 -12.62 -7.01
C TRP A 75 -0.62 -14.10 -7.08
N TYR A 76 0.65 -14.37 -7.41
CA TYR A 76 1.15 -15.73 -7.51
C TYR A 76 2.10 -16.03 -6.36
N ASP A 77 1.97 -17.23 -5.84
CA ASP A 77 2.87 -17.75 -4.83
C ASP A 77 3.54 -19.00 -5.40
N THR A 78 4.38 -19.64 -4.60
CA THR A 78 5.08 -20.83 -5.04
C THR A 78 4.76 -21.96 -4.07
N SER A 79 4.36 -23.11 -4.63
CA SER A 79 4.13 -24.28 -3.81
C SER A 79 5.47 -24.86 -3.34
N PRO A 80 5.44 -25.76 -2.36
CA PRO A 80 6.69 -26.38 -1.88
C PRO A 80 7.50 -27.08 -2.97
N ASP A 81 6.86 -27.52 -4.05
CA ASP A 81 7.57 -28.16 -5.15
C ASP A 81 7.97 -27.18 -6.24
N GLY A 82 7.80 -25.88 -6.02
CA GLY A 82 8.23 -24.86 -6.95
C GLY A 82 7.21 -24.45 -8.00
N ALA A 83 6.04 -25.04 -8.01
CA ALA A 83 5.00 -24.70 -8.98
C ALA A 83 4.32 -23.38 -8.60
N PRO A 84 3.96 -22.53 -9.57
CA PRO A 84 3.24 -21.31 -9.26
C PRO A 84 1.82 -21.62 -8.79
N ILE A 85 1.37 -20.85 -7.78
CA ILE A 85 0.02 -20.96 -7.24
C ILE A 85 -0.64 -19.60 -7.39
N HIS A 86 -1.78 -19.58 -8.07
CA HIS A 86 -2.56 -18.35 -8.22
C HIS A 86 -3.44 -18.15 -6.99
N VAL A 87 -3.31 -17.00 -6.34
CA VAL A 87 -4.15 -16.64 -5.20
C VAL A 87 -5.31 -15.82 -5.73
N PRO A 88 -6.56 -16.28 -5.57
CA PRO A 88 -7.71 -15.57 -6.15
C PRO A 88 -7.92 -14.20 -5.53
N GLU A 89 -8.46 -13.29 -6.34
CA GLU A 89 -8.77 -11.94 -5.90
C GLU A 89 -9.97 -11.96 -4.96
N ARG A 90 -9.82 -11.36 -3.78
CA ARG A 90 -10.92 -11.22 -2.82
C ARG A 90 -11.41 -9.78 -2.70
N VAL A 91 -10.75 -8.85 -3.36
CA VAL A 91 -11.02 -7.43 -3.23
C VAL A 91 -11.79 -6.95 -4.46
N PRO A 92 -12.88 -6.20 -4.28
CA PRO A 92 -13.62 -5.67 -5.43
C PRO A 92 -12.75 -4.81 -6.33
N ALA A 93 -13.05 -4.81 -7.63
CA ALA A 93 -12.26 -4.10 -8.62
C ALA A 93 -12.13 -2.62 -8.33
N ARG A 94 -13.07 -2.02 -7.62
CA ARG A 94 -13.01 -0.59 -7.29
C ARG A 94 -11.85 -0.24 -6.38
N TYR A 95 -11.15 -1.23 -5.83
CA TYR A 95 -9.98 -0.98 -4.98
C TYR A 95 -8.67 -1.33 -5.67
N HIS A 96 -8.70 -1.84 -6.90
CA HIS A 96 -7.48 -2.12 -7.64
C HIS A 96 -7.57 -1.65 -9.09
N GLU A 97 -8.20 -2.38 -10.00
CA GLU A 97 -8.23 -1.99 -11.41
C GLU A 97 -8.96 -0.68 -11.65
N GLN A 98 -10.04 -0.45 -10.89
CA GLN A 98 -10.86 0.73 -11.04
C GLN A 98 -10.76 1.62 -9.82
N THR A 99 -9.59 1.64 -9.21
CA THR A 99 -9.42 2.33 -7.93
C THR A 99 -9.63 3.82 -8.06
N GLU A 100 -10.31 4.38 -7.06
CA GLU A 100 -10.42 5.82 -6.87
C GLU A 100 -9.79 6.22 -5.54
N LEU A 101 -9.09 5.28 -4.90
CA LEU A 101 -8.45 5.56 -3.62
C LEU A 101 -7.24 6.45 -3.83
N GLN A 102 -7.19 7.54 -3.09
CA GLN A 102 -6.04 8.44 -3.10
C GLN A 102 -5.69 8.81 -1.67
N ARG A 103 -4.42 8.95 -1.42
CA ARG A 103 -3.92 9.35 -0.10
C ARG A 103 -2.73 10.26 -0.26
N ASP A 104 -2.61 11.19 0.66
CA ASP A 104 -1.44 12.06 0.71
C ASP A 104 -0.44 11.50 1.70
N VAL A 105 0.81 11.45 1.29
CA VAL A 105 1.91 11.03 2.16
C VAL A 105 2.64 12.27 2.60
N LEU A 106 2.78 12.42 3.91
CA LEU A 106 3.46 13.55 4.52
C LEU A 106 4.82 13.10 5.02
N PRO A 107 5.76 14.04 5.25
CA PRO A 107 7.02 13.67 5.88
C PRO A 107 6.78 13.08 7.26
N GLY A 108 7.56 12.07 7.62
CA GLY A 108 7.48 11.46 8.92
C GLY A 108 6.66 10.18 8.92
N THR A 109 6.56 9.55 10.07
CA THR A 109 5.83 8.30 10.23
C THR A 109 4.34 8.58 10.36
N GLN A 110 3.53 7.80 9.63
CA GLN A 110 2.10 7.99 9.65
C GLN A 110 1.40 6.65 9.47
N THR A 111 0.18 6.59 9.97
CA THR A 111 -0.66 5.41 9.84
C THR A 111 -1.81 5.73 8.89
N ILE A 112 -1.95 4.91 7.85
CA ILE A 112 -3.04 5.06 6.89
C ILE A 112 -3.77 3.72 6.83
N ASP A 113 -5.01 3.71 7.31
CA ASP A 113 -5.82 2.49 7.37
C ASP A 113 -6.85 2.50 6.26
N PHE A 114 -7.22 1.29 5.81
CA PHE A 114 -8.24 1.14 4.78
C PHE A 114 -9.31 0.19 5.27
N ALA A 115 -10.55 0.67 5.25
CA ALA A 115 -11.72 -0.14 5.57
C ALA A 115 -12.47 -0.39 4.27
N LEU A 116 -12.35 -1.59 3.73
CA LEU A 116 -12.94 -1.94 2.45
C LEU A 116 -14.27 -2.65 2.66
N VAL A 117 -15.15 -2.49 1.69
CA VAL A 117 -16.44 -3.12 1.72
C VAL A 117 -16.57 -4.00 0.49
N GLY A 118 -16.73 -5.31 0.70
CA GLY A 118 -16.94 -6.26 -0.37
C GLY A 118 -18.42 -6.52 -0.58
N GLU A 119 -18.69 -7.26 -1.62
CA GLU A 119 -20.09 -7.62 -1.93
C GLU A 119 -20.50 -8.95 -1.34
#